data_5ec42fe34180894c5d35b78552ac0f25
#
_entry.id   5ec42fe34180894c5d35b78552ac0f25
#
_cell.length_a   1.000
_cell.length_b   1.000
_cell.length_c   1.000
_cell.angle_alpha   90.00
_cell.angle_beta   90.00
_cell.angle_gamma   90.00
#
_symmetry.space_group_name_H-M   'P 1'
#
loop_
_entity.id
_entity.type
_entity.pdbx_description
1 polymer ?
#
loop_
_entity_poly.entity_id
_entity_poly.type
_entity_poly.pdbx_seq_one_letter_code
_entity_poly.pdbx_strand_id
1 'polypeptide(L)'
;IAHSLENDELTVYRRFGYRTSAFSEGWALYSERLSLEAGLAPDPYDELGILQSELFRAVRLVVDTGMHYKKWAREKAIDYMKNKTGMSDTECRVEIERYIVWPGQALSYKVGMIKILELRQKAMEELGDNFDIKDFHSVVLDNGSPPLFIVEQLVDEMITEGLRN
;
A
#
# COMPACT_ATOMS: atom_id res chain seq x y z
N ILE A 1 -4.84 9.26 7.61
CA ILE A 1 -5.23 8.74 8.96
C ILE A 1 -5.63 9.91 9.86
N ALA A 2 -4.80 10.97 10.04
CA ALA A 2 -5.17 12.11 10.87
C ALA A 2 -6.50 12.76 10.43
N HIS A 3 -6.67 13.01 9.15
CA HIS A 3 -7.89 13.56 8.57
C HIS A 3 -9.15 12.75 8.93
N SER A 4 -9.12 11.44 8.83
CA SER A 4 -10.27 10.60 9.19
C SER A 4 -10.56 10.57 10.70
N LEU A 5 -9.58 10.87 11.55
CA LEU A 5 -9.79 10.99 12.99
C LEU A 5 -10.55 12.27 13.37
N GLU A 6 -10.44 13.31 12.56
CA GLU A 6 -11.07 14.62 12.74
C GLU A 6 -12.44 14.72 12.04
N ASN A 7 -12.78 13.74 11.19
CA ASN A 7 -14.05 13.74 10.46
C ASN A 7 -15.21 13.30 11.37
N ASP A 8 -16.00 14.27 11.83
CA ASP A 8 -17.15 14.05 12.74
C ASP A 8 -18.35 13.36 12.04
N GLU A 9 -18.36 13.28 10.71
CA GLU A 9 -19.39 12.54 9.96
C GLU A 9 -19.19 11.03 10.07
N LEU A 10 -17.96 10.59 10.38
CA LEU A 10 -17.68 9.18 10.61
C LEU A 10 -18.09 8.74 12.01
N THR A 11 -18.64 7.53 12.09
CA THR A 11 -18.92 6.91 13.41
C THR A 11 -17.63 6.77 14.23
N VAL A 12 -17.76 6.83 15.55
CA VAL A 12 -16.63 6.61 16.49
C VAL A 12 -15.88 5.31 16.18
N TYR A 13 -16.60 4.26 15.80
CA TYR A 13 -15.98 2.99 15.41
C TYR A 13 -15.11 3.13 14.16
N ARG A 14 -15.55 3.82 13.12
CA ARG A 14 -14.73 4.06 11.92
C ARG A 14 -13.53 4.95 12.19
N ARG A 15 -13.65 5.91 13.08
CA ARG A 15 -12.57 6.83 13.45
C ARG A 15 -11.48 6.14 14.28
N PHE A 16 -11.86 5.36 15.28
CA PHE A 16 -10.95 4.90 16.33
C PHE A 16 -10.90 3.37 16.51
N GLY A 17 -11.98 2.67 16.20
CA GLY A 17 -12.13 1.26 16.53
C GLY A 17 -11.65 0.27 15.47
N TYR A 18 -11.52 0.70 14.22
CA TYR A 18 -11.18 -0.20 13.12
C TYR A 18 -10.05 0.35 12.25
N ARG A 19 -9.03 -0.49 12.04
CA ARG A 19 -7.90 -0.16 11.15
C ARG A 19 -7.46 -1.42 10.42
N THR A 20 -7.32 -1.33 9.09
CA THR A 20 -6.69 -2.37 8.29
C THR A 20 -5.26 -1.99 7.95
N SER A 21 -4.34 -2.90 8.25
CA SER A 21 -2.93 -2.73 7.93
C SER A 21 -2.72 -2.54 6.42
N ALA A 22 -3.43 -3.32 5.60
CA ALA A 22 -3.32 -3.22 4.15
C ALA A 22 -3.76 -1.85 3.59
N PHE A 23 -4.74 -1.19 4.20
CA PHE A 23 -5.11 0.17 3.84
C PHE A 23 -4.03 1.17 4.26
N SER A 24 -3.66 1.18 5.56
CA SER A 24 -2.75 2.19 6.11
C SER A 24 -1.35 2.10 5.51
N GLU A 25 -0.80 0.90 5.43
CA GLU A 25 0.54 0.67 4.89
C GLU A 25 0.55 0.77 3.35
N GLY A 26 -0.54 0.34 2.72
CA GLY A 26 -0.70 0.47 1.26
C GLY A 26 -0.77 1.93 0.83
N TRP A 27 -1.54 2.75 1.56
CA TRP A 27 -1.59 4.19 1.34
C TRP A 27 -0.23 4.85 1.54
N ALA A 28 0.49 4.49 2.61
CA ALA A 28 1.82 5.04 2.86
C ALA A 28 2.78 4.75 1.70
N LEU A 29 2.82 3.50 1.22
CA LEU A 29 3.68 3.12 0.10
C LEU A 29 3.23 3.75 -1.23
N TYR A 30 1.92 3.89 -1.45
CA TYR A 30 1.37 4.63 -2.59
C TYR A 30 1.79 6.10 -2.55
N SER A 31 1.81 6.72 -1.36
CA SER A 31 2.22 8.13 -1.19
C SER A 31 3.70 8.35 -1.47
N GLU A 32 4.58 7.38 -1.17
CA GLU A 32 5.98 7.43 -1.59
C GLU A 32 6.09 7.51 -3.12
N ARG A 33 5.32 6.71 -3.85
CA ARG A 33 5.29 6.75 -5.30
C ARG A 33 4.66 8.05 -5.84
N LEU A 34 3.59 8.51 -5.21
CA LEU A 34 2.94 9.77 -5.58
C LEU A 34 3.91 10.96 -5.46
N SER A 35 4.84 10.93 -4.49
CA SER A 35 5.86 11.95 -4.34
C SER A 35 6.83 12.02 -5.55
N LEU A 36 7.15 10.88 -6.17
CA LEU A 36 7.93 10.85 -7.42
C LEU A 36 7.13 11.48 -8.57
N GLU A 37 5.86 11.09 -8.72
CA GLU A 37 4.98 11.62 -9.76
C GLU A 37 4.79 13.14 -9.62
N ALA A 38 4.79 13.66 -8.39
CA ALA A 38 4.67 15.08 -8.08
C ALA A 38 6.01 15.86 -8.20
N GLY A 39 7.11 15.19 -8.55
CA GLY A 39 8.42 15.83 -8.67
C GLY A 39 9.04 16.29 -7.32
N LEU A 40 8.62 15.67 -6.22
CA LEU A 40 9.12 15.99 -4.87
C LEU A 40 10.44 15.29 -4.51
N ALA A 41 10.98 14.48 -5.40
CA ALA A 41 12.29 13.84 -5.28
C ALA A 41 13.26 14.46 -6.31
N PRO A 42 13.85 15.62 -6.03
CA PRO A 42 14.66 16.35 -7.00
C PRO A 42 16.02 15.72 -7.28
N ASP A 43 16.49 14.88 -6.36
CA ASP A 43 17.77 14.19 -6.49
C ASP A 43 17.54 12.75 -7.00
N PRO A 44 18.30 12.29 -8.02
CA PRO A 44 18.25 10.90 -8.47
C PRO A 44 18.49 9.86 -7.36
N TYR A 45 19.23 10.23 -6.31
CA TYR A 45 19.41 9.36 -5.15
C TYR A 45 18.14 9.23 -4.29
N ASP A 46 17.31 10.28 -4.21
CA ASP A 46 16.00 10.22 -3.54
C ASP A 46 15.08 9.28 -4.31
N GLU A 47 15.03 9.40 -5.63
CA GLU A 47 14.28 8.48 -6.50
C GLU A 47 14.74 7.03 -6.31
N LEU A 48 16.06 6.80 -6.34
CA LEU A 48 16.62 5.47 -6.10
C LEU A 48 16.22 4.93 -4.73
N GLY A 49 16.22 5.75 -3.69
CA GLY A 49 15.81 5.39 -2.34
C GLY A 49 14.34 4.94 -2.27
N ILE A 50 13.45 5.66 -2.95
CA ILE A 50 12.02 5.31 -3.03
C ILE A 50 11.83 3.99 -3.79
N LEU A 51 12.51 3.82 -4.93
CA LEU A 51 12.44 2.57 -5.70
C LEU A 51 13.00 1.37 -4.93
N GLN A 52 14.07 1.57 -4.18
CA GLN A 52 14.64 0.54 -3.30
C GLN A 52 13.68 0.17 -2.17
N SER A 53 13.01 1.17 -1.59
CA SER A 53 11.94 1.00 -0.59
C SER A 53 10.79 0.18 -1.16
N GLU A 54 10.33 0.48 -2.37
CA GLU A 54 9.27 -0.26 -3.06
C GLU A 54 9.71 -1.70 -3.39
N LEU A 55 10.92 -1.90 -3.89
CA LEU A 55 11.49 -3.23 -4.16
C LEU A 55 11.53 -4.08 -2.88
N PHE A 56 11.98 -3.51 -1.77
CA PHE A 56 11.99 -4.19 -0.49
C PHE A 56 10.58 -4.69 -0.10
N ARG A 57 9.53 -3.86 -0.25
CA ARG A 57 8.13 -4.25 0.02
C ARG A 57 7.63 -5.32 -0.97
N ALA A 58 8.08 -5.28 -2.22
CA ALA A 58 7.76 -6.33 -3.19
C ALA A 58 8.41 -7.68 -2.82
N VAL A 59 9.66 -7.66 -2.37
CA VAL A 59 10.37 -8.87 -1.90
C VAL A 59 9.67 -9.52 -0.71
N ARG A 60 9.06 -8.73 0.18
CA ARG A 60 8.26 -9.22 1.31
C ARG A 60 7.11 -10.14 0.85
N LEU A 61 6.44 -9.83 -0.27
CA LEU A 61 5.39 -10.68 -0.82
C LEU A 61 5.89 -12.11 -1.10
N VAL A 62 7.12 -12.21 -1.61
CA VAL A 62 7.71 -13.49 -1.99
C VAL A 62 8.18 -14.28 -0.76
N VAL A 63 8.90 -13.63 0.16
CA VAL A 63 9.51 -14.34 1.30
C VAL A 63 8.46 -14.75 2.33
N ASP A 64 7.47 -13.90 2.63
CA ASP A 64 6.41 -14.22 3.58
C ASP A 64 5.56 -15.41 3.07
N THR A 65 5.04 -15.32 1.85
CA THR A 65 4.31 -16.43 1.22
C THR A 65 5.19 -17.64 0.99
N GLY A 66 6.47 -17.43 0.70
CA GLY A 66 7.47 -18.48 0.58
C GLY A 66 7.57 -19.31 1.86
N MET A 67 7.72 -18.66 3.01
CA MET A 67 7.85 -19.33 4.29
C MET A 67 6.53 -19.95 4.76
N HIS A 68 5.44 -19.18 4.77
CA HIS A 68 4.19 -19.63 5.39
C HIS A 68 3.36 -20.56 4.52
N TYR A 69 3.33 -20.35 3.22
CA TYR A 69 2.57 -21.18 2.28
C TYR A 69 3.42 -22.26 1.60
N LYS A 70 4.60 -21.88 1.06
CA LYS A 70 5.47 -22.80 0.31
C LYS A 70 6.49 -23.53 1.18
N LYS A 71 6.46 -23.32 2.51
CA LYS A 71 7.32 -24.00 3.49
C LYS A 71 8.84 -23.80 3.23
N TRP A 72 9.23 -22.61 2.80
CA TRP A 72 10.65 -22.28 2.67
C TRP A 72 11.33 -22.30 4.04
N ALA A 73 12.55 -22.83 4.07
CA ALA A 73 13.41 -22.69 5.22
C ALA A 73 13.80 -21.21 5.41
N ARG A 74 14.05 -20.83 6.68
CA ARG A 74 14.45 -19.48 7.09
C ARG A 74 15.64 -18.98 6.25
N GLU A 75 16.64 -19.79 6.08
CA GLU A 75 17.86 -19.45 5.35
C GLU A 75 17.58 -19.12 3.89
N LYS A 76 16.72 -19.88 3.24
CA LYS A 76 16.28 -19.61 1.86
C LYS A 76 15.61 -18.24 1.72
N ALA A 77 14.80 -17.85 2.70
CA ALA A 77 14.14 -16.55 2.69
C ALA A 77 15.15 -15.41 2.91
N ILE A 78 16.14 -15.58 3.81
CA ILE A 78 17.23 -14.64 4.04
C ILE A 78 18.05 -14.45 2.76
N ASP A 79 18.50 -15.54 2.14
CA ASP A 79 19.29 -15.50 0.91
C ASP A 79 18.52 -14.83 -0.24
N TYR A 80 17.23 -15.13 -0.38
CA TYR A 80 16.39 -14.50 -1.40
C TYR A 80 16.30 -12.99 -1.18
N MET A 81 15.99 -12.54 0.05
CA MET A 81 15.88 -11.13 0.37
C MET A 81 17.21 -10.40 0.12
N LYS A 82 18.31 -10.93 0.63
CA LYS A 82 19.66 -10.37 0.46
C LYS A 82 20.02 -10.21 -1.02
N ASN A 83 19.81 -11.26 -1.82
CA ASN A 83 20.17 -11.26 -3.24
C ASN A 83 19.30 -10.29 -4.08
N LYS A 84 18.08 -9.98 -3.64
CA LYS A 84 17.17 -9.10 -4.36
C LYS A 84 17.27 -7.64 -3.94
N THR A 85 17.55 -7.39 -2.68
CA THR A 85 17.53 -6.02 -2.11
C THR A 85 18.93 -5.41 -1.91
N GLY A 86 19.97 -6.23 -1.86
CA GLY A 86 21.31 -5.78 -1.50
C GLY A 86 21.45 -5.42 -0.01
N MET A 87 20.46 -5.66 0.83
CA MET A 87 20.52 -5.44 2.27
C MET A 87 21.58 -6.30 2.94
N SER A 88 22.08 -5.85 4.08
CA SER A 88 23.04 -6.61 4.88
C SER A 88 22.43 -7.92 5.40
N ASP A 89 23.28 -8.89 5.68
CA ASP A 89 22.85 -10.18 6.24
C ASP A 89 22.10 -10.02 7.57
N THR A 90 22.56 -9.10 8.41
CA THR A 90 21.91 -8.80 9.70
C THR A 90 20.51 -8.25 9.54
N GLU A 91 20.32 -7.27 8.66
CA GLU A 91 19.00 -6.69 8.37
C GLU A 91 18.04 -7.74 7.81
N CYS A 92 18.50 -8.55 6.85
CA CYS A 92 17.70 -9.63 6.29
C CYS A 92 17.27 -10.65 7.36
N ARG A 93 18.16 -11.03 8.29
CA ARG A 93 17.82 -11.94 9.39
C ARG A 93 16.74 -11.37 10.31
N VAL A 94 16.90 -10.12 10.74
CA VAL A 94 15.94 -9.44 11.62
C VAL A 94 14.56 -9.36 10.95
N GLU A 95 14.52 -9.00 9.69
CA GLU A 95 13.26 -8.91 8.93
C GLU A 95 12.59 -10.28 8.74
N ILE A 96 13.33 -11.29 8.34
CA ILE A 96 12.79 -12.64 8.15
C ILE A 96 12.29 -13.23 9.47
N GLU A 97 13.02 -13.05 10.57
CA GLU A 97 12.57 -13.51 11.89
C GLU A 97 11.30 -12.80 12.34
N ARG A 98 11.16 -11.51 12.06
CA ARG A 98 9.92 -10.76 12.29
C ARG A 98 8.74 -11.34 11.51
N TYR A 99 8.93 -11.72 10.25
CA TYR A 99 7.86 -12.30 9.43
C TYR A 99 7.45 -13.68 9.92
N ILE A 100 8.39 -14.50 10.44
CA ILE A 100 8.08 -15.81 11.01
C ILE A 100 7.08 -15.69 12.17
N VAL A 101 7.25 -14.69 13.04
CA VAL A 101 6.38 -14.50 14.21
C VAL A 101 5.14 -13.67 13.92
N TRP A 102 5.08 -13.01 12.77
CA TRP A 102 3.94 -12.17 12.38
C TRP A 102 3.52 -12.41 10.92
N PRO A 103 2.94 -13.59 10.61
CA PRO A 103 2.58 -13.98 9.26
C PRO A 103 1.63 -13.00 8.59
N GLY A 104 1.92 -12.65 7.32
CA GLY A 104 1.03 -11.84 6.50
C GLY A 104 1.12 -10.32 6.72
N GLN A 105 1.65 -9.85 7.85
CA GLN A 105 1.75 -8.40 8.08
C GLN A 105 2.64 -7.72 7.03
N ALA A 106 3.74 -8.35 6.66
CA ALA A 106 4.69 -7.83 5.68
C ALA A 106 4.08 -7.66 4.27
N LEU A 107 3.00 -8.38 3.95
CA LEU A 107 2.28 -8.28 2.67
C LEU A 107 1.46 -6.99 2.55
N SER A 108 1.02 -6.44 3.67
CA SER A 108 0.06 -5.33 3.75
C SER A 108 0.46 -4.12 2.89
N TYR A 109 1.74 -3.78 2.91
CA TYR A 109 2.30 -2.64 2.18
C TYR A 109 2.06 -2.73 0.67
N LYS A 110 2.61 -3.76 0.06
CA LYS A 110 2.58 -3.88 -1.41
C LYS A 110 1.21 -4.31 -1.93
N VAL A 111 0.49 -5.16 -1.21
CA VAL A 111 -0.89 -5.55 -1.56
C VAL A 111 -1.81 -4.32 -1.55
N GLY A 112 -1.72 -3.49 -0.50
CA GLY A 112 -2.52 -2.27 -0.42
C GLY A 112 -2.18 -1.27 -1.52
N MET A 113 -0.89 -1.02 -1.76
CA MET A 113 -0.44 -0.15 -2.85
C MET A 113 -0.94 -0.62 -4.22
N ILE A 114 -0.80 -1.91 -4.53
CA ILE A 114 -1.26 -2.49 -5.81
C ILE A 114 -2.75 -2.23 -5.99
N LYS A 115 -3.57 -2.52 -4.95
CA LYS A 115 -5.01 -2.30 -5.04
C LYS A 115 -5.37 -0.82 -5.25
N ILE A 116 -4.71 0.10 -4.54
CA ILE A 116 -4.95 1.55 -4.73
C ILE A 116 -4.57 2.00 -6.14
N LEU A 117 -3.45 1.50 -6.68
CA LEU A 117 -3.03 1.80 -8.06
C LEU A 117 -4.00 1.22 -9.11
N GLU A 118 -4.48 -0.01 -8.90
CA GLU A 118 -5.50 -0.62 -9.76
C GLU A 118 -6.80 0.20 -9.79
N LEU A 119 -7.26 0.63 -8.62
CA LEU A 119 -8.47 1.44 -8.49
C LEU A 119 -8.30 2.83 -9.11
N ARG A 120 -7.13 3.47 -8.92
CA ARG A 120 -6.79 4.72 -9.57
C ARG A 120 -6.81 4.58 -11.09
N GLN A 121 -6.16 3.53 -11.61
CA GLN A 121 -6.11 3.27 -13.04
C GLN A 121 -7.52 3.05 -13.62
N LYS A 122 -8.34 2.24 -12.94
CA LYS A 122 -9.74 2.02 -13.31
C LYS A 122 -10.52 3.34 -13.37
N ALA A 123 -10.42 4.17 -12.35
CA ALA A 123 -11.11 5.45 -12.30
C ALA A 123 -10.66 6.39 -13.44
N MET A 124 -9.35 6.43 -13.73
CA MET A 124 -8.81 7.19 -14.87
C MET A 124 -9.36 6.72 -16.21
N GLU A 125 -9.44 5.41 -16.43
CA GLU A 125 -9.91 4.82 -17.69
C GLU A 125 -11.41 5.04 -17.90
N GLU A 126 -12.22 4.91 -16.83
CA GLU A 126 -13.67 5.01 -16.93
C GLU A 126 -14.19 6.46 -16.94
N LEU A 127 -13.54 7.37 -16.21
CA LEU A 127 -13.94 8.78 -16.15
C LEU A 127 -13.28 9.65 -17.24
N GLY A 128 -12.14 9.22 -17.82
CA GLY A 128 -11.45 9.99 -18.84
C GLY A 128 -11.13 11.41 -18.38
N ASP A 129 -11.60 12.40 -19.14
CA ASP A 129 -11.37 13.83 -18.85
C ASP A 129 -12.05 14.32 -17.56
N ASN A 130 -13.00 13.56 -17.01
CA ASN A 130 -13.69 13.88 -15.76
C ASN A 130 -12.93 13.34 -14.51
N PHE A 131 -11.80 12.65 -14.70
CA PHE A 131 -11.01 12.16 -13.57
C PHE A 131 -10.26 13.29 -12.87
N ASP A 132 -10.50 13.47 -11.58
CA ASP A 132 -9.67 14.30 -10.68
C ASP A 132 -9.00 13.44 -9.63
N ILE A 133 -7.66 13.54 -9.55
CA ILE A 133 -6.86 12.78 -8.57
C ILE A 133 -7.21 13.16 -7.12
N LYS A 134 -7.65 14.40 -6.88
CA LYS A 134 -8.02 14.86 -5.53
C LYS A 134 -9.32 14.23 -5.08
N ASP A 135 -10.30 14.14 -5.97
CA ASP A 135 -11.57 13.48 -5.71
C ASP A 135 -11.35 12.00 -5.44
N PHE A 136 -10.49 11.34 -6.24
CA PHE A 136 -10.09 9.96 -5.98
C PHE A 136 -9.45 9.80 -4.59
N HIS A 137 -8.51 10.69 -4.22
CA HIS A 137 -7.89 10.62 -2.91
C HIS A 137 -8.87 10.89 -1.77
N SER A 138 -9.82 11.82 -1.92
CA SER A 138 -10.87 12.06 -0.94
C SER A 138 -11.72 10.82 -0.72
N VAL A 139 -12.18 10.16 -1.78
CA VAL A 139 -12.93 8.90 -1.67
C VAL A 139 -12.15 7.82 -0.93
N VAL A 140 -10.84 7.71 -1.17
CA VAL A 140 -10.01 6.73 -0.48
C VAL A 140 -9.82 7.08 1.00
N LEU A 141 -9.65 8.37 1.36
CA LEU A 141 -9.21 8.79 2.69
C LEU A 141 -10.33 9.16 3.66
N ASP A 142 -11.47 9.67 3.17
CA ASP A 142 -12.52 10.27 4.02
C ASP A 142 -13.32 9.21 4.80
N ASN A 143 -13.18 7.93 4.44
CA ASN A 143 -13.95 6.84 5.03
C ASN A 143 -13.28 6.09 6.19
N GLY A 144 -12.19 6.63 6.73
CA GLY A 144 -11.40 6.00 7.79
C GLY A 144 -10.34 5.05 7.21
N SER A 145 -10.20 3.87 7.82
CA SER A 145 -9.22 2.85 7.38
C SER A 145 -9.94 1.54 7.03
N PRO A 146 -10.83 1.54 6.02
CA PRO A 146 -11.66 0.39 5.69
C PRO A 146 -10.85 -0.77 5.04
N PRO A 147 -11.43 -1.98 4.97
CA PRO A 147 -10.90 -3.04 4.13
C PRO A 147 -10.81 -2.61 2.66
N LEU A 148 -9.82 -3.14 1.93
CA LEU A 148 -9.59 -2.76 0.53
C LEU A 148 -10.81 -3.01 -0.39
N PHE A 149 -11.62 -4.03 -0.12
CA PHE A 149 -12.84 -4.27 -0.90
C PHE A 149 -13.93 -3.19 -0.69
N ILE A 150 -13.94 -2.54 0.47
CA ILE A 150 -14.81 -1.37 0.72
C ILE A 150 -14.27 -0.16 -0.03
N VAL A 151 -12.94 0.04 -0.06
CA VAL A 151 -12.35 1.10 -0.89
C VAL A 151 -12.72 0.92 -2.36
N GLU A 152 -12.70 -0.32 -2.86
CA GLU A 152 -13.14 -0.64 -4.23
C GLU A 152 -14.60 -0.26 -4.47
N GLN A 153 -15.51 -0.61 -3.56
CA GLN A 153 -16.92 -0.21 -3.67
C GLN A 153 -17.12 1.31 -3.73
N LEU A 154 -16.42 2.05 -2.86
CA LEU A 154 -16.48 3.52 -2.82
C LEU A 154 -15.98 4.15 -4.13
N VAL A 155 -14.90 3.61 -4.70
CA VAL A 155 -14.37 4.07 -5.99
C VAL A 155 -15.35 3.74 -7.13
N ASP A 156 -15.99 2.57 -7.11
CA ASP A 156 -17.00 2.17 -8.10
C ASP A 156 -18.24 3.08 -8.04
N GLU A 157 -18.66 3.48 -6.85
CA GLU A 157 -19.73 4.46 -6.63
C GLU A 157 -19.33 5.83 -7.21
N MET A 158 -18.13 6.33 -6.91
CA MET A 158 -17.59 7.58 -7.46
C MET A 158 -17.58 7.56 -9.00
N ILE A 159 -17.12 6.48 -9.62
CA ILE A 159 -17.12 6.33 -11.09
C ILE A 159 -18.53 6.40 -11.63
N THR A 160 -19.46 5.66 -11.02
CA THR A 160 -20.87 5.63 -11.44
C THR A 160 -21.52 7.01 -11.35
N GLU A 161 -21.22 7.80 -10.34
CA GLU A 161 -21.72 9.15 -10.16
C GLU A 161 -21.07 10.13 -11.16
N GLY A 162 -19.76 10.02 -11.38
CA GLY A 162 -19.02 10.86 -12.32
C GLY A 162 -19.43 10.67 -13.79
N LEU A 163 -19.90 9.48 -14.15
CA LEU A 163 -20.44 9.20 -15.51
C LEU A 163 -21.86 9.76 -15.72
N ARG A 164 -22.57 10.18 -14.67
CA ARG A 164 -23.91 10.76 -14.75
C ARG A 164 -23.94 12.28 -14.89
N ASN A 165 -22.82 12.93 -14.62
CA ASN A 165 -22.63 14.38 -14.70
C ASN A 165 -21.96 14.79 -16.00
#